data_dc252c231feb53a2f3b54ea96d35e0d5
#
_entry.id   dc252c231feb53a2f3b54ea96d35e0d5
#
_cell.length_a   1.000
_cell.length_b   1.000
_cell.length_c   1.000
_cell.angle_alpha   90.00
_cell.angle_beta   90.00
_cell.angle_gamma   90.00
#
_symmetry.space_group_name_H-M   'P 1'
#
loop_
_entity.id
_entity.type
_entity.pdbx_description
1 polymer ?
#
loop_
_entity_poly.entity_id
_entity_poly.type
_entity_poly.pdbx_seq_one_letter_code
_entity_poly.pdbx_strand_id
1 'polypeptide(L)'
;MVLQYRCPAIVMLTRLVDGSKMVKCGNYFEAEDGPREFGNISVVTKSIQTTNSSLILREQEVTKAESEQRPLSVLHIQYPEWPDHGVPRTTLAVREIFKRTHRLSAGLGPIVVHCSAGIGRTGTYCTIHDTIQRILAGDMTALDVAKTVEIFRSQRIGMVQTLDQYEYCYKVVVDELEELVSGYNAEKK
;
A
#
# COMPACT_ATOMS: atom_id res chain seq x y z
N MET A 1 -15.01 4.04 -7.06
CA MET A 1 -14.11 2.86 -7.03
C MET A 1 -14.04 2.25 -5.63
N VAL A 2 -13.50 2.94 -4.58
CA VAL A 2 -13.34 2.36 -3.22
C VAL A 2 -14.65 1.79 -2.67
N LEU A 3 -15.75 2.55 -2.69
CA LEU A 3 -17.06 2.06 -2.29
C LEU A 3 -17.58 0.95 -3.19
N GLN A 4 -17.40 1.06 -4.52
CA GLN A 4 -17.90 0.10 -5.50
C GLN A 4 -17.29 -1.29 -5.31
N TYR A 5 -15.99 -1.35 -5.04
CA TYR A 5 -15.27 -2.61 -4.83
C TYR A 5 -15.09 -2.95 -3.35
N ARG A 6 -15.66 -2.14 -2.44
CA ARG A 6 -15.53 -2.30 -0.98
C ARG A 6 -14.09 -2.49 -0.53
N CYS A 7 -13.20 -1.63 -1.04
CA CYS A 7 -11.77 -1.69 -0.75
C CYS A 7 -11.52 -1.41 0.73
N PRO A 8 -10.91 -2.34 1.48
CA PRO A 8 -10.68 -2.16 2.91
C PRO A 8 -9.49 -1.27 3.23
N ALA A 9 -8.59 -1.06 2.26
CA ALA A 9 -7.41 -0.22 2.46
C ALA A 9 -6.98 0.53 1.20
N ILE A 10 -6.34 1.68 1.46
CA ILE A 10 -5.63 2.49 0.46
C ILE A 10 -4.18 2.63 0.93
N VAL A 11 -3.24 2.24 0.09
CA VAL A 11 -1.79 2.42 0.31
C VAL A 11 -1.29 3.53 -0.59
N MET A 12 -0.93 4.65 0.02
CA MET A 12 -0.41 5.86 -0.65
C MET A 12 1.10 5.96 -0.45
N LEU A 13 1.86 5.75 -1.52
CA LEU A 13 3.32 5.74 -1.50
C LEU A 13 3.91 7.08 -1.96
N THR A 14 3.34 8.19 -1.51
CA THR A 14 3.79 9.53 -1.89
C THR A 14 3.31 10.59 -0.90
N ARG A 15 3.86 11.80 -1.04
CA ARG A 15 3.35 13.02 -0.42
C ARG A 15 2.29 13.64 -1.33
N LEU A 16 1.50 14.59 -0.82
CA LEU A 16 0.64 15.43 -1.65
C LEU A 16 1.47 16.38 -2.52
N VAL A 17 2.51 16.95 -1.92
CA VAL A 17 3.42 17.90 -2.57
C VAL A 17 4.84 17.49 -2.22
N ASP A 18 5.75 17.53 -3.17
CA ASP A 18 7.17 17.25 -2.93
C ASP A 18 7.96 18.47 -2.42
N GLY A 19 9.26 18.27 -2.15
CA GLY A 19 10.13 19.32 -1.66
C GLY A 19 10.34 20.50 -2.65
N SER A 20 10.06 20.28 -3.95
CA SER A 20 10.08 21.31 -4.99
C SER A 20 8.74 22.03 -5.18
N LYS A 21 7.77 21.79 -4.29
CA LYS A 21 6.39 22.29 -4.34
C LYS A 21 5.56 21.75 -5.53
N MET A 22 6.01 20.67 -6.17
CA MET A 22 5.26 20.03 -7.23
C MET A 22 4.17 19.13 -6.62
N VAL A 23 2.94 19.28 -7.10
CA VAL A 23 1.80 18.43 -6.68
C VAL A 23 2.01 17.02 -7.20
N LYS A 24 2.03 16.03 -6.30
CA LYS A 24 2.19 14.59 -6.59
C LYS A 24 0.88 13.82 -6.54
N CYS A 25 -0.06 14.30 -5.74
CA CYS A 25 -1.37 13.69 -5.59
C CYS A 25 -2.40 14.74 -5.17
N GLY A 26 -3.63 14.62 -5.65
CA GLY A 26 -4.76 15.40 -5.13
C GLY A 26 -5.05 15.01 -3.68
N ASN A 27 -5.39 16.00 -2.86
CA ASN A 27 -5.80 15.74 -1.48
C ASN A 27 -7.23 15.18 -1.48
N TYR A 28 -7.38 13.89 -1.15
CA TYR A 28 -8.67 13.21 -1.11
C TYR A 28 -9.04 12.69 0.29
N PHE A 29 -8.20 12.91 1.28
CA PHE A 29 -8.33 12.28 2.61
C PHE A 29 -8.24 13.25 3.79
N GLU A 30 -7.70 14.43 3.61
CA GLU A 30 -7.61 15.45 4.68
C GLU A 30 -8.72 16.48 4.51
N ALA A 31 -9.44 16.72 5.59
CA ALA A 31 -10.27 17.89 5.76
C ALA A 31 -9.84 18.55 7.07
N GLU A 32 -9.65 19.86 7.05
CA GLU A 32 -9.27 20.62 8.25
C GLU A 32 -10.43 20.71 9.22
N ASP A 33 -11.68 20.83 8.68
CA ASP A 33 -12.88 21.05 9.47
C ASP A 33 -14.05 20.16 9.02
N GLY A 34 -13.97 18.84 9.25
CA GLY A 34 -15.09 17.94 9.03
C GLY A 34 -14.99 17.04 7.80
N PRO A 35 -16.09 16.53 7.27
CA PRO A 35 -16.09 15.59 6.15
C PRO A 35 -15.61 16.25 4.86
N ARG A 36 -14.87 15.48 4.05
CA ARG A 36 -14.51 15.87 2.70
C ARG A 36 -15.51 15.31 1.70
N GLU A 37 -16.12 16.20 0.95
CA GLU A 37 -17.19 15.84 0.03
C GLU A 37 -16.69 15.71 -1.42
N PHE A 38 -17.14 14.66 -2.12
CA PHE A 38 -16.88 14.40 -3.54
C PHE A 38 -18.19 14.05 -4.24
N GLY A 39 -18.95 15.05 -4.64
CA GLY A 39 -20.31 14.86 -5.14
C GLY A 39 -21.19 14.25 -4.06
N ASN A 40 -21.68 13.04 -4.28
CA ASN A 40 -22.50 12.31 -3.31
C ASN A 40 -21.70 11.37 -2.40
N ILE A 41 -20.38 11.48 -2.36
CA ILE A 41 -19.49 10.70 -1.49
C ILE A 41 -18.91 11.61 -0.42
N SER A 42 -19.01 11.18 0.83
CA SER A 42 -18.39 11.84 1.98
C SER A 42 -17.28 10.95 2.55
N VAL A 43 -16.14 11.54 2.90
CA VAL A 43 -15.00 10.90 3.53
C VAL A 43 -14.72 11.59 4.85
N VAL A 44 -14.77 10.82 5.94
CA VAL A 44 -14.49 11.31 7.30
C VAL A 44 -13.27 10.57 7.86
N THR A 45 -12.25 11.30 8.30
CA THR A 45 -11.13 10.72 9.03
C THR A 45 -11.47 10.64 10.51
N LYS A 46 -11.54 9.42 11.07
CA LYS A 46 -11.90 9.15 12.47
C LYS A 46 -10.69 9.21 13.40
N SER A 47 -9.54 8.73 12.94
CA SER A 47 -8.30 8.72 13.71
C SER A 47 -7.08 8.88 12.79
N ILE A 48 -6.01 9.45 13.35
CA ILE A 48 -4.71 9.58 12.68
C ILE A 48 -3.63 9.13 13.65
N GLN A 49 -2.75 8.25 13.20
CA GLN A 49 -1.62 7.75 13.97
C GLN A 49 -0.36 7.74 13.11
N THR A 50 0.77 8.15 13.66
CA THR A 50 2.08 8.01 13.02
C THR A 50 2.85 6.88 13.69
N THR A 51 3.44 5.98 12.89
CA THR A 51 4.25 4.87 13.38
C THR A 51 5.73 5.24 13.49
N ASN A 52 6.52 4.40 14.17
CA ASN A 52 7.97 4.58 14.28
C ASN A 52 8.69 4.43 12.92
N SER A 53 8.07 3.80 11.94
CA SER A 53 8.56 3.68 10.56
C SER A 53 8.11 4.83 9.65
N SER A 54 7.61 5.92 10.22
CA SER A 54 7.12 7.12 9.50
C SER A 54 5.90 6.87 8.62
N LEU A 55 5.10 5.83 8.88
CA LEU A 55 3.81 5.65 8.24
C LEU A 55 2.76 6.52 8.93
N ILE A 56 1.91 7.15 8.14
CA ILE A 56 0.72 7.85 8.62
C ILE A 56 -0.48 6.96 8.35
N LEU A 57 -1.12 6.51 9.41
CA LEU A 57 -2.31 5.66 9.35
C LEU A 57 -3.53 6.52 9.63
N ARG A 58 -4.55 6.41 8.78
CA ARG A 58 -5.85 7.07 8.99
C ARG A 58 -6.95 6.03 8.91
N GLU A 59 -7.80 6.02 9.91
CA GLU A 59 -9.06 5.29 9.84
C GLU A 59 -10.10 6.23 9.21
N GLN A 60 -10.59 5.85 8.04
CA GLN A 60 -11.54 6.63 7.29
C GLN A 60 -12.88 5.93 7.21
N GLU A 61 -13.94 6.71 7.26
CA GLU A 61 -15.30 6.26 6.98
C GLU A 61 -15.77 6.91 5.68
N VAL A 62 -16.15 6.09 4.73
CA VAL A 62 -16.61 6.52 3.41
C VAL A 62 -18.08 6.19 3.28
N THR A 63 -18.89 7.22 3.00
CA THR A 63 -20.34 7.10 2.85
C THR A 63 -20.78 7.63 1.50
N LYS A 64 -21.96 7.19 1.06
CA LYS A 64 -22.63 7.73 -0.10
C LYS A 64 -23.96 8.32 0.37
N ALA A 65 -24.22 9.59 0.00
CA ALA A 65 -25.47 10.25 0.30
C ALA A 65 -26.65 9.45 -0.29
N GLU A 66 -27.79 9.49 0.41
CA GLU A 66 -29.03 8.81 0.01
C GLU A 66 -28.89 7.30 -0.21
N SER A 67 -27.90 6.67 0.41
CA SER A 67 -27.68 5.23 0.33
C SER A 67 -28.03 4.56 1.66
N GLU A 68 -28.81 3.48 1.62
CA GLU A 68 -29.07 2.61 2.78
C GLU A 68 -27.85 1.74 3.16
N GLN A 69 -26.78 1.77 2.36
CA GLN A 69 -25.59 0.99 2.64
C GLN A 69 -24.86 1.54 3.85
N ARG A 70 -24.38 0.62 4.70
CA ARG A 70 -23.54 0.98 5.85
C ARG A 70 -22.26 1.68 5.37
N PRO A 71 -21.78 2.67 6.14
CA PRO A 71 -20.49 3.29 5.92
C PRO A 71 -19.39 2.24 5.72
N LEU A 72 -18.46 2.50 4.81
CA LEU A 72 -17.30 1.65 4.57
C LEU A 72 -16.13 2.18 5.40
N SER A 73 -15.63 1.34 6.33
CA SER A 73 -14.38 1.62 7.02
C SER A 73 -13.20 1.29 6.11
N VAL A 74 -12.27 2.24 5.96
CA VAL A 74 -11.10 2.15 5.08
C VAL A 74 -9.85 2.53 5.87
N LEU A 75 -8.87 1.63 5.89
CA LEU A 75 -7.53 1.92 6.40
C LEU A 75 -6.72 2.64 5.33
N HIS A 76 -6.42 3.92 5.54
CA HIS A 76 -5.52 4.68 4.67
C HIS A 76 -4.11 4.67 5.27
N ILE A 77 -3.16 4.09 4.55
CA ILE A 77 -1.75 3.99 4.94
C ILE A 77 -0.94 4.88 4.01
N GLN A 78 -0.36 5.95 4.53
CA GLN A 78 0.53 6.82 3.76
C GLN A 78 1.98 6.60 4.16
N TYR A 79 2.85 6.40 3.16
CA TYR A 79 4.30 6.44 3.33
C TYR A 79 4.88 7.65 2.58
N PRO A 80 5.03 8.81 3.24
CA PRO A 80 5.42 10.05 2.59
C PRO A 80 6.92 10.12 2.24
N GLU A 81 7.76 9.26 2.84
CA GLU A 81 9.22 9.34 2.71
C GLU A 81 9.82 8.52 1.56
N TRP A 82 9.00 7.76 0.83
CA TRP A 82 9.49 7.02 -0.34
C TRP A 82 9.86 7.99 -1.47
N PRO A 83 11.16 8.08 -1.85
CA PRO A 83 11.61 9.05 -2.86
C PRO A 83 11.09 8.70 -4.27
N ASP A 84 10.87 9.74 -5.09
CA ASP A 84 10.55 9.55 -6.52
C ASP A 84 11.74 8.88 -7.23
N HIS A 85 11.46 7.89 -8.08
CA HIS A 85 12.43 7.10 -8.85
C HIS A 85 13.49 6.35 -8.01
N GLY A 86 13.44 6.44 -6.71
CA GLY A 86 14.33 5.77 -5.78
C GLY A 86 13.64 4.71 -4.94
N VAL A 87 14.33 4.28 -3.89
CA VAL A 87 13.88 3.30 -2.91
C VAL A 87 14.10 3.82 -1.48
N PRO A 88 13.33 3.32 -0.48
CA PRO A 88 13.60 3.62 0.92
C PRO A 88 14.96 3.11 1.38
N ARG A 89 15.55 3.77 2.38
CA ARG A 89 16.83 3.34 2.96
C ARG A 89 16.75 1.99 3.67
N THR A 90 15.60 1.68 4.24
CA THR A 90 15.33 0.43 4.96
C THR A 90 14.06 -0.22 4.42
N THR A 91 13.86 -1.49 4.73
CA THR A 91 12.68 -2.25 4.31
C THR A 91 11.53 -2.16 5.32
N LEU A 92 11.77 -1.59 6.51
CA LEU A 92 10.86 -1.62 7.66
C LEU A 92 9.46 -1.08 7.35
N ALA A 93 9.38 0.12 6.76
CA ALA A 93 8.09 0.75 6.45
C ALA A 93 7.27 -0.09 5.44
N VAL A 94 7.91 -0.59 4.39
CA VAL A 94 7.24 -1.38 3.35
C VAL A 94 6.76 -2.72 3.90
N ARG A 95 7.57 -3.36 4.74
CA ARG A 95 7.20 -4.61 5.44
C ARG A 95 6.06 -4.37 6.44
N GLU A 96 6.07 -3.25 7.16
CA GLU A 96 4.96 -2.87 8.03
C GLU A 96 3.66 -2.66 7.25
N ILE A 97 3.71 -2.02 6.06
CA ILE A 97 2.53 -1.87 5.20
C ILE A 97 2.01 -3.27 4.80
N PHE A 98 2.90 -4.18 4.37
CA PHE A 98 2.54 -5.55 4.04
C PHE A 98 1.84 -6.25 5.21
N LYS A 99 2.44 -6.26 6.40
CA LYS A 99 1.88 -6.92 7.60
C LYS A 99 0.48 -6.40 7.98
N ARG A 100 0.24 -5.10 7.79
CA ARG A 100 -1.06 -4.49 8.06
C ARG A 100 -2.11 -4.86 7.02
N THR A 101 -1.74 -4.86 5.74
CA THR A 101 -2.67 -5.16 4.63
C THR A 101 -2.93 -6.66 4.48
N HIS A 102 -1.93 -7.51 4.73
CA HIS A 102 -2.06 -8.97 4.69
C HIS A 102 -3.03 -9.51 5.76
N ARG A 103 -3.15 -8.82 6.90
CA ARG A 103 -4.09 -9.18 7.99
C ARG A 103 -5.54 -8.79 7.70
N LEU A 104 -5.81 -8.02 6.66
CA LEU A 104 -7.16 -7.69 6.27
C LEU A 104 -7.87 -8.96 5.76
N SER A 105 -9.09 -9.17 6.19
CA SER A 105 -9.83 -10.41 5.89
C SER A 105 -9.92 -10.68 4.39
N ALA A 106 -9.65 -11.91 4.00
CA ALA A 106 -9.71 -12.37 2.60
C ALA A 106 -11.10 -12.20 1.93
N GLY A 107 -12.16 -11.98 2.69
CA GLY A 107 -13.51 -11.71 2.19
C GLY A 107 -13.82 -10.25 1.88
N LEU A 108 -12.87 -9.33 2.16
CA LEU A 108 -13.00 -7.92 1.82
C LEU A 108 -12.53 -7.69 0.37
N GLY A 109 -12.90 -6.53 -0.20
CA GLY A 109 -12.51 -6.14 -1.55
C GLY A 109 -10.99 -5.95 -1.72
N PRO A 110 -10.54 -5.59 -2.95
CA PRO A 110 -9.13 -5.37 -3.22
C PRO A 110 -8.58 -4.16 -2.47
N ILE A 111 -7.27 -4.16 -2.20
CA ILE A 111 -6.56 -2.96 -1.73
C ILE A 111 -6.25 -2.04 -2.90
N VAL A 112 -6.30 -0.73 -2.67
CA VAL A 112 -5.88 0.28 -3.64
C VAL A 112 -4.45 0.69 -3.31
N VAL A 113 -3.56 0.64 -4.30
CA VAL A 113 -2.17 1.09 -4.16
C VAL A 113 -1.91 2.20 -5.15
N HIS A 114 -1.37 3.33 -4.71
CA HIS A 114 -0.99 4.41 -5.61
C HIS A 114 0.25 5.18 -5.13
N CYS A 115 0.87 5.88 -6.06
CA CYS A 115 1.90 6.88 -5.80
C CYS A 115 1.55 8.17 -6.58
N SER A 116 2.48 8.77 -7.32
CA SER A 116 2.19 9.88 -8.22
C SER A 116 1.77 9.37 -9.61
N ALA A 117 2.68 8.75 -10.37
CA ALA A 117 2.36 8.17 -11.69
C ALA A 117 1.64 6.81 -11.62
N GLY A 118 1.66 6.14 -10.48
CA GLY A 118 1.02 4.84 -10.27
C GLY A 118 1.73 3.67 -10.94
N ILE A 119 3.05 3.76 -11.16
CA ILE A 119 3.84 2.71 -11.84
C ILE A 119 5.12 2.33 -11.10
N GLY A 120 5.99 3.28 -10.69
CA GLY A 120 7.27 2.97 -10.05
C GLY A 120 7.09 2.41 -8.64
N ARG A 121 6.90 3.28 -7.64
CA ARG A 121 6.66 2.91 -6.23
C ARG A 121 5.47 1.95 -6.09
N THR A 122 4.39 2.20 -6.82
CA THR A 122 3.22 1.32 -6.89
C THR A 122 3.59 -0.07 -7.38
N GLY A 123 4.30 -0.17 -8.51
CA GLY A 123 4.74 -1.44 -9.08
C GLY A 123 5.66 -2.20 -8.14
N THR A 124 6.60 -1.50 -7.51
CA THR A 124 7.53 -2.08 -6.52
C THR A 124 6.77 -2.69 -5.35
N TYR A 125 5.84 -1.93 -4.74
CA TYR A 125 5.06 -2.43 -3.61
C TYR A 125 4.14 -3.59 -4.02
N CYS A 126 3.44 -3.49 -5.16
CA CYS A 126 2.58 -4.58 -5.64
C CYS A 126 3.37 -5.87 -5.88
N THR A 127 4.57 -5.76 -6.47
CA THR A 127 5.47 -6.91 -6.68
C THR A 127 5.88 -7.55 -5.36
N ILE A 128 6.30 -6.75 -4.38
CA ILE A 128 6.67 -7.22 -3.04
C ILE A 128 5.48 -7.94 -2.37
N HIS A 129 4.33 -7.28 -2.36
CA HIS A 129 3.12 -7.79 -1.71
C HIS A 129 2.66 -9.12 -2.32
N ASP A 130 2.54 -9.19 -3.64
CA ASP A 130 2.15 -10.39 -4.38
C ASP A 130 3.14 -11.54 -4.14
N THR A 131 4.44 -11.27 -4.25
CA THR A 131 5.49 -12.26 -4.07
C THR A 131 5.43 -12.88 -2.66
N ILE A 132 5.40 -12.05 -1.60
CA ILE A 132 5.36 -12.57 -0.23
C ILE A 132 4.05 -13.31 0.01
N GLN A 133 2.91 -12.77 -0.41
CA GLN A 133 1.61 -13.40 -0.21
C GLN A 133 1.53 -14.78 -0.88
N ARG A 134 2.05 -14.92 -2.11
CA ARG A 134 2.07 -16.19 -2.85
C ARG A 134 3.00 -17.21 -2.19
N ILE A 135 4.19 -16.79 -1.77
CA ILE A 135 5.12 -17.67 -1.03
C ILE A 135 4.47 -18.18 0.25
N LEU A 136 3.82 -17.33 1.02
CA LEU A 136 3.11 -17.71 2.25
C LEU A 136 1.91 -18.64 1.98
N ALA A 137 1.31 -18.56 0.79
CA ALA A 137 0.30 -19.50 0.31
C ALA A 137 0.87 -20.82 -0.25
N GLY A 138 2.19 -20.99 -0.28
CA GLY A 138 2.89 -22.20 -0.77
C GLY A 138 3.20 -22.18 -2.26
N ASP A 139 2.94 -21.08 -2.97
CA ASP A 139 3.29 -20.93 -4.39
C ASP A 139 4.75 -20.46 -4.55
N MET A 140 5.65 -21.43 -4.66
CA MET A 140 7.08 -21.18 -4.80
C MET A 140 7.48 -20.63 -6.19
N THR A 141 6.56 -20.59 -7.17
CA THR A 141 6.83 -19.94 -8.47
C THR A 141 6.95 -18.43 -8.32
N ALA A 142 6.43 -17.85 -7.22
CA ALA A 142 6.58 -16.45 -6.86
C ALA A 142 8.04 -16.02 -6.57
N LEU A 143 8.97 -16.96 -6.37
CA LEU A 143 10.40 -16.66 -6.27
C LEU A 143 10.97 -16.06 -7.55
N ASP A 144 10.34 -16.30 -8.70
CA ASP A 144 10.63 -15.59 -9.96
C ASP A 144 9.99 -14.21 -9.96
N VAL A 145 10.65 -13.26 -9.28
CA VAL A 145 10.22 -11.86 -9.22
C VAL A 145 10.20 -11.22 -10.60
N ALA A 146 11.11 -11.64 -11.51
CA ALA A 146 11.14 -11.14 -12.88
C ALA A 146 9.82 -11.46 -13.60
N LYS A 147 9.32 -12.67 -13.44
CA LYS A 147 8.04 -13.10 -14.01
C LYS A 147 6.86 -12.34 -13.41
N THR A 148 6.88 -12.07 -12.11
CA THR A 148 5.86 -11.25 -11.45
C THR A 148 5.83 -9.82 -12.02
N VAL A 149 7.00 -9.20 -12.22
CA VAL A 149 7.12 -7.87 -12.84
C VAL A 149 6.64 -7.88 -14.29
N GLU A 150 6.96 -8.92 -15.06
CA GLU A 150 6.48 -9.08 -16.45
C GLU A 150 4.93 -9.13 -16.49
N ILE A 151 4.32 -9.90 -15.61
CA ILE A 151 2.85 -9.99 -15.49
C ILE A 151 2.25 -8.62 -15.15
N PHE A 152 2.80 -7.89 -14.19
CA PHE A 152 2.30 -6.55 -13.87
C PHE A 152 2.49 -5.56 -15.03
N ARG A 153 3.61 -5.64 -15.76
CA ARG A 153 3.86 -4.81 -16.95
C ARG A 153 2.90 -5.11 -18.11
N SER A 154 2.39 -6.33 -18.22
CA SER A 154 1.36 -6.67 -19.20
C SER A 154 0.01 -6.02 -18.90
N GLN A 155 -0.28 -5.75 -17.60
CA GLN A 155 -1.50 -5.08 -17.16
C GLN A 155 -1.36 -3.56 -17.14
N ARG A 156 -0.18 -3.05 -16.73
CA ARG A 156 0.11 -1.63 -16.67
C ARG A 156 1.58 -1.38 -17.02
N ILE A 157 1.81 -0.78 -18.17
CA ILE A 157 3.15 -0.50 -18.67
C ILE A 157 3.98 0.31 -17.67
N GLY A 158 5.27 -0.01 -17.51
CA GLY A 158 6.20 0.73 -16.66
C GLY A 158 6.16 0.38 -15.18
N MET A 159 5.41 -0.64 -14.77
CA MET A 159 5.46 -1.13 -13.39
C MET A 159 6.90 -1.53 -13.02
N VAL A 160 7.39 -1.02 -11.87
CA VAL A 160 8.80 -1.07 -11.43
C VAL A 160 9.72 -0.33 -12.43
N GLN A 161 9.98 0.96 -12.17
CA GLN A 161 10.59 1.86 -13.17
C GLN A 161 12.11 1.79 -13.23
N THR A 162 12.79 1.49 -12.10
CA THR A 162 14.26 1.55 -12.02
C THR A 162 14.85 0.21 -11.58
N LEU A 163 16.15 0.02 -11.87
CA LEU A 163 16.87 -1.16 -11.39
C LEU A 163 16.87 -1.22 -9.86
N ASP A 164 17.11 -0.09 -9.18
CA ASP A 164 17.09 -0.02 -7.71
C ASP A 164 15.75 -0.49 -7.14
N GLN A 165 14.61 -0.11 -7.78
CA GLN A 165 13.29 -0.56 -7.38
C GLN A 165 13.12 -2.07 -7.57
N TYR A 166 13.68 -2.63 -8.63
CA TYR A 166 13.65 -4.05 -8.90
C TYR A 166 14.48 -4.84 -7.87
N GLU A 167 15.70 -4.42 -7.60
CA GLU A 167 16.58 -5.01 -6.58
C GLU A 167 15.96 -4.88 -5.18
N TYR A 168 15.30 -3.76 -4.90
CA TYR A 168 14.60 -3.52 -3.66
C TYR A 168 13.44 -4.51 -3.44
N CYS A 169 12.78 -4.98 -4.49
CA CYS A 169 11.77 -6.05 -4.36
C CYS A 169 12.36 -7.30 -3.70
N TYR A 170 13.52 -7.77 -4.20
CA TYR A 170 14.19 -8.93 -3.60
C TYR A 170 14.59 -8.68 -2.16
N LYS A 171 15.18 -7.51 -1.89
CA LYS A 171 15.61 -7.18 -0.53
C LYS A 171 14.47 -7.22 0.47
N VAL A 172 13.32 -6.61 0.15
CA VAL A 172 12.17 -6.60 1.06
C VAL A 172 11.60 -7.99 1.26
N VAL A 173 11.49 -8.79 0.19
CA VAL A 173 11.01 -10.17 0.26
C VAL A 173 11.91 -11.00 1.16
N VAL A 174 13.23 -10.96 0.97
CA VAL A 174 14.19 -11.69 1.80
C VAL A 174 14.09 -11.28 3.27
N ASP A 175 14.16 -9.97 3.55
CA ASP A 175 14.11 -9.44 4.93
C ASP A 175 12.79 -9.85 5.65
N GLU A 176 11.65 -9.91 4.94
CA GLU A 176 10.38 -10.33 5.55
C GLU A 176 10.34 -11.83 5.82
N LEU A 177 10.82 -12.66 4.89
CA LEU A 177 10.85 -14.10 5.05
C LEU A 177 11.84 -14.54 6.15
N GLU A 178 13.00 -13.89 6.25
CA GLU A 178 13.98 -14.13 7.33
C GLU A 178 13.39 -13.81 8.71
N GLU A 179 12.66 -12.70 8.85
CA GLU A 179 12.00 -12.37 10.12
C GLU A 179 10.93 -13.41 10.48
N LEU A 180 10.12 -13.84 9.50
CA LEU A 180 9.09 -14.86 9.73
C LEU A 180 9.70 -16.20 10.18
N VAL A 181 10.79 -16.66 9.53
CA VAL A 181 11.50 -17.89 9.91
C VAL A 181 12.14 -17.76 11.30
N SER A 182 12.73 -16.60 11.59
CA SER A 182 13.35 -16.33 12.90
C SER A 182 12.33 -16.33 14.03
N GLY A 183 11.15 -15.70 13.81
CA GLY A 183 10.04 -15.71 14.76
C GLY A 183 9.52 -17.12 15.03
N TYR A 184 9.31 -17.92 13.98
CA TYR A 184 8.88 -19.32 14.11
C TYR A 184 9.85 -20.19 14.92
N ASN A 185 11.16 -19.98 14.74
CA ASN A 185 12.18 -20.73 15.49
C ASN A 185 12.27 -20.29 16.96
N ALA A 186 11.94 -19.04 17.28
CA ALA A 186 11.91 -18.52 18.65
C ALA A 186 10.72 -19.05 19.46
N GLU A 187 9.55 -19.26 18.82
CA GLU A 187 8.35 -19.81 19.47
C GLU A 187 8.45 -21.32 19.77
N LYS A 188 9.40 -22.03 19.16
CA LYS A 188 9.61 -23.48 19.36
C LYS A 188 10.64 -23.81 20.45
N LYS A 189 11.28 -22.84 21.05
CA LYS A 189 12.24 -22.99 22.16
C LYS A 189 11.59 -22.64 23.49
#